data_11ebc27083c08b3e1855e57df239f18e
#
_entry.id   11ebc27083c08b3e1855e57df239f18e
#
_cell.length_a   1.000
_cell.length_b   1.000
_cell.length_c   1.000
_cell.angle_alpha   90.00
_cell.angle_beta   90.00
_cell.angle_gamma   90.00
#
_symmetry.space_group_name_H-M   'P 1'
#
loop_
_entity.id
_entity.type
_entity.pdbx_description
1 polymer ?
#
loop_
_entity_poly.entity_id
_entity_poly.type
_entity_poly.pdbx_seq_one_letter_code
_entity_poly.pdbx_strand_id
1 'polypeptide(L)'
;MFKKIYIEITNNCNLDCSFCVGHKRTKKFITLDEFNTLLDKVEDYTDYLYFHVMGEPLLHPKINDLINLASKRFGINITTNGYLIDRIKDNKNIRQLNISLHSYDKKYNTSLDDYMNKVFDAVDELSKNSFVEYRMWVDNVNKDKIINKLEEKYNKSIGNIEHITLDKNVFYQVEQEFIWPSLDNDYYEEEGSCMGTRSHIGILVDGTVVPCCLDSNGSINLGNIYDDSLEDIINGELFKSIKTGFLNNKKIHPMCKHCNFYELKR
;
A
#
# COMPACT_ATOMS: atom_id res chain seq x y z
N MET A 1 14.75 11.88 7.63
CA MET A 1 13.59 12.05 6.74
C MET A 1 13.31 10.73 6.04
N PHE A 2 12.07 10.25 6.04
CA PHE A 2 11.65 9.04 5.33
C PHE A 2 11.36 9.35 3.86
N LYS A 3 11.60 8.40 2.97
CA LYS A 3 11.18 8.53 1.57
C LYS A 3 9.66 8.50 1.43
N LYS A 4 8.96 7.87 2.38
CA LYS A 4 7.50 7.76 2.44
C LYS A 4 7.04 7.30 3.82
N ILE A 5 5.82 7.66 4.19
CA ILE A 5 5.11 7.09 5.34
C ILE A 5 3.82 6.46 4.84
N TYR A 6 3.57 5.21 5.24
CA TYR A 6 2.32 4.52 4.99
C TYR A 6 1.31 4.92 6.09
N ILE A 7 0.11 5.26 5.68
CA ILE A 7 -0.99 5.60 6.60
C ILE A 7 -2.18 4.71 6.27
N GLU A 8 -2.59 3.92 7.23
CA GLU A 8 -3.81 3.15 7.15
C GLU A 8 -5.00 4.02 7.54
N ILE A 9 -5.65 4.63 6.54
CA ILE A 9 -6.83 5.48 6.78
C ILE A 9 -8.08 4.68 7.15
N THR A 10 -8.09 3.39 6.84
CA THR A 10 -9.07 2.39 7.27
C THR A 10 -8.47 1.00 7.11
N ASN A 11 -8.86 0.09 8.00
CA ASN A 11 -8.59 -1.33 7.88
C ASN A 11 -9.82 -2.13 7.40
N ASN A 12 -10.91 -1.45 7.01
CA ASN A 12 -12.05 -2.09 6.38
C ASN A 12 -11.75 -2.39 4.91
N CYS A 13 -12.17 -3.56 4.43
CA CYS A 13 -12.08 -3.93 3.02
C CYS A 13 -13.44 -4.48 2.55
N ASN A 14 -13.79 -4.21 1.30
CA ASN A 14 -14.96 -4.77 0.61
C ASN A 14 -14.69 -6.14 -0.02
N LEU A 15 -13.44 -6.62 0.05
CA LEU A 15 -13.01 -7.90 -0.49
C LEU A 15 -12.43 -8.80 0.62
N ASP A 16 -12.33 -10.10 0.33
CA ASP A 16 -11.72 -11.15 1.15
C ASP A 16 -10.77 -12.01 0.28
N CYS A 17 -9.78 -11.36 -0.34
CA CYS A 17 -8.84 -12.00 -1.24
C CYS A 17 -8.10 -13.16 -0.53
N SER A 18 -7.92 -14.30 -1.23
CA SER A 18 -7.29 -15.50 -0.68
C SER A 18 -5.83 -15.31 -0.27
N PHE A 19 -5.15 -14.39 -0.91
CA PHE A 19 -3.75 -14.02 -0.64
C PHE A 19 -3.59 -12.97 0.47
N CYS A 20 -4.66 -12.36 0.93
CA CYS A 20 -4.60 -11.34 1.97
C CYS A 20 -4.56 -11.99 3.35
N VAL A 21 -3.57 -11.64 4.17
CA VAL A 21 -3.47 -12.13 5.55
C VAL A 21 -4.63 -11.63 6.43
N GLY A 22 -5.32 -10.58 6.01
CA GLY A 22 -6.29 -9.90 6.85
C GLY A 22 -5.66 -9.26 8.09
N HIS A 23 -6.47 -8.98 9.09
CA HIS A 23 -6.02 -8.49 10.39
C HIS A 23 -7.01 -8.86 11.50
N LYS A 24 -6.50 -8.92 12.74
CA LYS A 24 -7.32 -9.23 13.94
C LYS A 24 -7.74 -7.97 14.71
N ARG A 25 -7.37 -6.79 14.23
CA ARG A 25 -7.64 -5.48 14.87
C ARG A 25 -9.09 -5.06 14.68
N THR A 26 -9.61 -4.25 15.62
CA THR A 26 -10.94 -3.65 15.49
C THR A 26 -11.04 -2.82 14.20
N LYS A 27 -12.12 -3.03 13.45
CA LYS A 27 -12.41 -2.28 12.21
C LYS A 27 -12.66 -0.81 12.54
N LYS A 28 -11.97 0.08 11.81
CA LYS A 28 -12.05 1.52 12.05
C LYS A 28 -11.90 2.30 10.73
N PHE A 29 -12.48 3.48 10.69
CA PHE A 29 -12.17 4.55 9.75
C PHE A 29 -11.53 5.67 10.57
N ILE A 30 -10.42 6.25 10.10
CA ILE A 30 -9.82 7.42 10.73
C ILE A 30 -10.78 8.60 10.65
N THR A 31 -10.91 9.38 11.71
CA THR A 31 -11.68 10.63 11.66
C THR A 31 -10.85 11.75 11.01
N LEU A 32 -11.50 12.82 10.55
CA LEU A 32 -10.77 13.97 10.00
C LEU A 32 -9.86 14.64 11.06
N ASP A 33 -10.28 14.67 12.32
CA ASP A 33 -9.52 15.28 13.41
C ASP A 33 -8.28 14.44 13.75
N GLU A 34 -8.44 13.10 13.86
CA GLU A 34 -7.31 12.16 14.02
C GLU A 34 -6.34 12.29 12.87
N PHE A 35 -6.86 12.35 11.64
CA PHE A 35 -6.05 12.46 10.45
C PHE A 35 -5.26 13.79 10.41
N ASN A 36 -5.91 14.91 10.73
CA ASN A 36 -5.24 16.19 10.77
C ASN A 36 -4.12 16.20 11.83
N THR A 37 -4.40 15.67 13.04
CA THR A 37 -3.40 15.52 14.10
C THR A 37 -2.20 14.68 13.63
N LEU A 38 -2.47 13.59 12.89
CA LEU A 38 -1.43 12.74 12.34
C LEU A 38 -0.60 13.49 11.30
N LEU A 39 -1.23 14.24 10.39
CA LEU A 39 -0.53 15.04 9.37
C LEU A 39 0.43 16.04 10.01
N ASP A 40 0.01 16.75 11.06
CA ASP A 40 0.85 17.72 11.79
C ASP A 40 2.09 17.07 12.40
N LYS A 41 1.96 15.82 12.88
CA LYS A 41 3.07 15.07 13.51
C LYS A 41 4.06 14.46 12.51
N VAL A 42 3.68 14.29 11.24
CA VAL A 42 4.54 13.67 10.21
C VAL A 42 5.09 14.65 9.17
N GLU A 43 4.69 15.92 9.20
CA GLU A 43 4.99 16.92 8.17
C GLU A 43 6.49 17.08 7.91
N ASP A 44 7.31 17.13 8.95
CA ASP A 44 8.75 17.30 8.83
C ASP A 44 9.52 16.02 8.49
N TYR A 45 8.82 14.89 8.34
CA TYR A 45 9.46 13.57 8.23
C TYR A 45 9.36 12.93 6.85
N THR A 46 8.47 13.41 5.97
CA THR A 46 8.31 12.88 4.62
C THR A 46 7.61 13.88 3.69
N ASP A 47 7.89 13.79 2.39
CA ASP A 47 7.14 14.48 1.34
C ASP A 47 5.99 13.65 0.77
N TYR A 48 5.91 12.34 1.10
CA TYR A 48 4.98 11.42 0.44
C TYR A 48 4.24 10.54 1.45
N LEU A 49 2.91 10.56 1.34
CA LEU A 49 2.02 9.66 2.09
C LEU A 49 1.45 8.58 1.17
N TYR A 50 1.40 7.37 1.68
CA TYR A 50 0.86 6.20 1.01
C TYR A 50 -0.36 5.71 1.79
N PHE A 51 -1.56 5.91 1.24
CA PHE A 51 -2.80 5.47 1.87
C PHE A 51 -3.01 3.98 1.64
N HIS A 52 -2.29 3.19 2.43
CA HIS A 52 -2.37 1.74 2.34
C HIS A 52 -1.47 1.09 3.41
N VAL A 53 -2.04 0.19 4.17
CA VAL A 53 -1.41 -0.89 4.93
C VAL A 53 -2.33 -2.09 4.78
N MET A 54 -3.48 -2.08 5.44
CA MET A 54 -4.58 -3.03 5.24
C MET A 54 -5.84 -2.27 4.81
N GLY A 55 -6.88 -3.04 4.46
CA GLY A 55 -8.16 -2.48 4.05
C GLY A 55 -8.19 -1.95 2.61
N GLU A 56 -9.29 -1.29 2.27
CA GLU A 56 -9.48 -0.60 0.98
C GLU A 56 -9.68 0.90 1.24
N PRO A 57 -8.73 1.76 0.86
CA PRO A 57 -8.82 3.20 1.13
C PRO A 57 -10.09 3.84 0.56
N LEU A 58 -10.57 3.37 -0.61
CA LEU A 58 -11.74 3.93 -1.25
C LEU A 58 -13.06 3.57 -0.55
N LEU A 59 -13.05 2.67 0.44
CA LEU A 59 -14.18 2.47 1.33
C LEU A 59 -14.39 3.65 2.29
N HIS A 60 -13.34 4.42 2.57
CA HIS A 60 -13.45 5.52 3.52
C HIS A 60 -14.53 6.51 3.08
N PRO A 61 -15.55 6.83 3.92
CA PRO A 61 -16.69 7.67 3.51
C PRO A 61 -16.26 9.08 3.06
N LYS A 62 -15.18 9.61 3.66
CA LYS A 62 -14.60 10.94 3.38
C LYS A 62 -13.28 10.87 2.61
N ILE A 63 -13.10 9.91 1.72
CA ILE A 63 -11.81 9.69 1.02
C ILE A 63 -11.31 10.96 0.31
N ASN A 64 -12.18 11.69 -0.39
CA ASN A 64 -11.79 12.90 -1.09
C ASN A 64 -11.41 14.03 -0.14
N ASP A 65 -12.07 14.14 1.02
CA ASP A 65 -11.70 15.14 2.04
C ASP A 65 -10.30 14.86 2.59
N LEU A 66 -9.97 13.58 2.88
CA LEU A 66 -8.65 13.17 3.34
C LEU A 66 -7.57 13.45 2.28
N ILE A 67 -7.81 13.11 1.00
CA ILE A 67 -6.89 13.40 -0.09
C ILE A 67 -6.66 14.91 -0.19
N ASN A 68 -7.73 15.71 -0.24
CA ASN A 68 -7.65 17.16 -0.40
C ASN A 68 -6.99 17.85 0.80
N LEU A 69 -7.15 17.31 2.02
CA LEU A 69 -6.49 17.83 3.21
C LEU A 69 -4.98 17.55 3.15
N ALA A 70 -4.61 16.31 2.90
CA ALA A 70 -3.21 15.88 2.90
C ALA A 70 -2.41 16.43 1.71
N SER A 71 -3.03 16.58 0.54
CA SER A 71 -2.36 17.06 -0.69
C SER A 71 -1.86 18.49 -0.61
N LYS A 72 -2.29 19.26 0.39
CA LYS A 72 -1.78 20.61 0.65
C LYS A 72 -0.32 20.60 1.12
N ARG A 73 0.14 19.47 1.66
CA ARG A 73 1.45 19.32 2.29
C ARG A 73 2.28 18.18 1.70
N PHE A 74 1.61 17.16 1.13
CA PHE A 74 2.25 15.89 0.73
C PHE A 74 1.84 15.45 -0.67
N GLY A 75 2.71 14.73 -1.34
CA GLY A 75 2.35 13.93 -2.52
C GLY A 75 1.58 12.66 -2.10
N ILE A 76 0.33 12.54 -2.53
CA ILE A 76 -0.55 11.45 -2.11
C ILE A 76 -0.47 10.28 -3.07
N ASN A 77 -0.19 9.09 -2.52
CA ASN A 77 -0.16 7.83 -3.25
C ASN A 77 -1.21 6.89 -2.64
N ILE A 78 -2.00 6.25 -3.50
CA ILE A 78 -3.10 5.37 -3.09
C ILE A 78 -2.90 4.01 -3.73
N THR A 79 -3.15 2.93 -2.97
CA THR A 79 -3.27 1.59 -3.53
C THR A 79 -4.70 1.10 -3.30
N THR A 80 -5.36 0.65 -4.36
CA THR A 80 -6.77 0.23 -4.34
C THR A 80 -6.97 -1.08 -5.10
N ASN A 81 -8.01 -1.81 -4.73
CA ASN A 81 -8.50 -2.96 -5.48
C ASN A 81 -9.32 -2.58 -6.73
N GLY A 82 -9.59 -1.31 -6.97
CA GLY A 82 -10.25 -0.77 -8.16
C GLY A 82 -11.78 -0.83 -8.16
N TYR A 83 -12.44 -1.61 -7.31
CA TYR A 83 -13.90 -1.78 -7.34
C TYR A 83 -14.69 -0.48 -7.05
N LEU A 84 -14.08 0.44 -6.31
CA LEU A 84 -14.70 1.72 -5.91
C LEU A 84 -14.00 2.94 -6.54
N ILE A 85 -13.28 2.75 -7.64
CA ILE A 85 -12.41 3.76 -8.26
C ILE A 85 -13.18 5.01 -8.70
N ASP A 86 -14.47 4.87 -9.06
CA ASP A 86 -15.34 5.99 -9.43
C ASP A 86 -15.42 7.09 -8.35
N ARG A 87 -15.18 6.73 -7.08
CA ARG A 87 -15.24 7.68 -5.96
C ARG A 87 -14.16 8.75 -6.00
N ILE A 88 -13.07 8.49 -6.73
CA ILE A 88 -11.93 9.41 -6.81
C ILE A 88 -11.59 9.84 -8.24
N LYS A 89 -12.36 9.42 -9.26
CA LYS A 89 -12.03 9.65 -10.67
C LYS A 89 -11.84 11.13 -11.03
N ASP A 90 -12.56 12.03 -10.35
CA ASP A 90 -12.48 13.47 -10.58
C ASP A 90 -11.48 14.18 -9.66
N ASN A 91 -10.80 13.45 -8.76
CA ASN A 91 -9.85 14.02 -7.81
C ASN A 91 -8.48 14.28 -8.47
N LYS A 92 -8.08 15.54 -8.56
CA LYS A 92 -6.83 15.97 -9.22
C LYS A 92 -5.63 16.05 -8.28
N ASN A 93 -5.81 15.72 -7.00
CA ASN A 93 -4.80 15.88 -5.94
C ASN A 93 -4.08 14.56 -5.60
N ILE A 94 -4.26 13.53 -6.42
CA ILE A 94 -3.57 12.25 -6.30
C ILE A 94 -2.30 12.30 -7.14
N ARG A 95 -1.15 12.08 -6.52
CA ARG A 95 0.13 11.99 -7.25
C ARG A 95 0.28 10.65 -7.97
N GLN A 96 -0.05 9.55 -7.28
CA GLN A 96 0.08 8.21 -7.84
C GLN A 96 -1.05 7.29 -7.35
N LEU A 97 -1.62 6.55 -8.28
CA LEU A 97 -2.61 5.52 -8.02
C LEU A 97 -2.08 4.15 -8.45
N ASN A 98 -2.06 3.19 -7.53
CA ASN A 98 -1.73 1.81 -7.82
C ASN A 98 -3.01 0.99 -7.78
N ILE A 99 -3.34 0.28 -8.85
CA ILE A 99 -4.55 -0.52 -8.98
C ILE A 99 -4.16 -1.99 -8.96
N SER A 100 -4.56 -2.70 -7.92
CA SER A 100 -4.27 -4.12 -7.72
C SER A 100 -5.22 -4.98 -8.56
N LEU A 101 -4.96 -5.12 -9.87
CA LEU A 101 -5.81 -5.90 -10.78
C LEU A 101 -5.89 -7.39 -10.40
N HIS A 102 -4.86 -7.90 -9.72
CA HIS A 102 -4.86 -9.25 -9.15
C HIS A 102 -5.93 -9.48 -8.06
N SER A 103 -6.57 -8.40 -7.58
CA SER A 103 -7.69 -8.49 -6.62
C SER A 103 -9.03 -8.83 -7.29
N TYR A 104 -9.10 -8.83 -8.64
CA TYR A 104 -10.31 -9.21 -9.34
C TYR A 104 -10.66 -10.67 -9.11
N ASP A 105 -11.92 -10.93 -8.70
CA ASP A 105 -12.49 -12.28 -8.57
C ASP A 105 -13.98 -12.25 -8.92
N LYS A 106 -14.43 -13.26 -9.66
CA LYS A 106 -15.85 -13.45 -10.03
C LYS A 106 -16.78 -13.58 -8.83
N LYS A 107 -16.26 -14.05 -7.67
CA LYS A 107 -17.05 -14.19 -6.44
C LYS A 107 -17.65 -12.87 -5.96
N TYR A 108 -17.14 -11.72 -6.41
CA TYR A 108 -17.66 -10.41 -6.06
C TYR A 108 -18.80 -9.92 -6.97
N ASN A 109 -19.42 -10.82 -7.77
CA ASN A 109 -20.56 -10.56 -8.62
C ASN A 109 -20.38 -9.42 -9.63
N THR A 110 -19.15 -9.23 -10.10
CA THR A 110 -18.81 -8.26 -11.15
C THR A 110 -18.16 -9.02 -12.29
N SER A 111 -18.60 -8.82 -13.53
CA SER A 111 -17.90 -9.40 -14.68
C SER A 111 -16.52 -8.76 -14.87
N LEU A 112 -15.60 -9.47 -15.53
CA LEU A 112 -14.29 -8.90 -15.85
C LEU A 112 -14.42 -7.64 -16.72
N ASP A 113 -15.35 -7.68 -17.68
CA ASP A 113 -15.59 -6.56 -18.59
C ASP A 113 -16.10 -5.32 -17.83
N ASP A 114 -17.09 -5.50 -16.95
CA ASP A 114 -17.61 -4.39 -16.15
C ASP A 114 -16.55 -3.80 -15.20
N TYR A 115 -15.75 -4.69 -14.56
CA TYR A 115 -14.66 -4.26 -13.70
C TYR A 115 -13.59 -3.48 -14.49
N MET A 116 -13.12 -4.02 -15.61
CA MET A 116 -12.08 -3.38 -16.41
C MET A 116 -12.57 -2.09 -17.07
N ASN A 117 -13.81 -2.05 -17.59
CA ASN A 117 -14.39 -0.83 -18.16
C ASN A 117 -14.47 0.30 -17.12
N LYS A 118 -14.96 -0.01 -15.90
CA LYS A 118 -14.96 0.94 -14.79
C LYS A 118 -13.57 1.47 -14.47
N VAL A 119 -12.58 0.58 -14.39
CA VAL A 119 -11.18 0.96 -14.14
C VAL A 119 -10.66 1.84 -15.27
N PHE A 120 -10.89 1.48 -16.53
CA PHE A 120 -10.43 2.25 -17.69
C PHE A 120 -11.04 3.64 -17.73
N ASP A 121 -12.36 3.77 -17.54
CA ASP A 121 -13.06 5.06 -17.52
C ASP A 121 -12.50 6.01 -16.44
N ALA A 122 -12.18 5.46 -15.26
CA ALA A 122 -11.58 6.25 -14.21
C ALA A 122 -10.12 6.61 -14.50
N VAL A 123 -9.34 5.69 -15.07
CA VAL A 123 -7.92 5.93 -15.41
C VAL A 123 -7.79 6.95 -16.54
N ASP A 124 -8.69 6.98 -17.52
CA ASP A 124 -8.70 7.98 -18.59
C ASP A 124 -8.80 9.42 -18.03
N GLU A 125 -9.47 9.60 -16.88
CA GLU A 125 -9.54 10.90 -16.20
C GLU A 125 -8.35 11.13 -15.27
N LEU A 126 -8.03 10.15 -14.43
CA LEU A 126 -6.98 10.27 -13.40
C LEU A 126 -5.60 10.44 -14.00
N SER A 127 -5.28 9.75 -15.10
CA SER A 127 -3.95 9.82 -15.75
C SER A 127 -3.61 11.20 -16.33
N LYS A 128 -4.58 12.08 -16.46
CA LYS A 128 -4.35 13.48 -16.85
C LYS A 128 -3.50 14.25 -15.83
N ASN A 129 -3.60 13.87 -14.53
CA ASN A 129 -2.93 14.56 -13.42
C ASN A 129 -2.12 13.64 -12.51
N SER A 130 -2.26 12.32 -12.64
CA SER A 130 -1.69 11.31 -11.74
C SER A 130 -0.87 10.29 -12.51
N PHE A 131 0.15 9.72 -11.89
CA PHE A 131 0.74 8.48 -12.36
C PHE A 131 -0.16 7.32 -11.95
N VAL A 132 -0.50 6.43 -12.89
CA VAL A 132 -1.33 5.26 -12.64
C VAL A 132 -0.53 4.00 -12.94
N GLU A 133 -0.50 3.08 -12.00
CA GLU A 133 0.19 1.79 -12.14
C GLU A 133 -0.81 0.65 -11.95
N TYR A 134 -1.02 -0.13 -12.98
CA TYR A 134 -1.71 -1.41 -12.90
C TYR A 134 -0.75 -2.47 -12.35
N ARG A 135 -1.14 -3.14 -11.27
CA ARG A 135 -0.35 -4.17 -10.62
C ARG A 135 -0.97 -5.54 -10.79
N MET A 136 -0.14 -6.50 -11.15
CA MET A 136 -0.53 -7.88 -11.32
C MET A 136 0.48 -8.81 -10.64
N TRP A 137 0.02 -9.94 -10.15
CA TRP A 137 0.89 -11.02 -9.68
C TRP A 137 1.10 -12.08 -10.76
N VAL A 138 2.32 -12.65 -10.80
CA VAL A 138 2.74 -13.62 -11.83
C VAL A 138 1.76 -14.77 -11.94
N ASP A 139 1.35 -15.37 -10.82
CA ASP A 139 0.55 -16.58 -10.74
C ASP A 139 -0.97 -16.32 -10.62
N ASN A 140 -1.45 -15.10 -10.89
CA ASN A 140 -2.86 -14.79 -10.83
C ASN A 140 -3.66 -15.48 -11.94
N VAL A 141 -4.71 -16.21 -11.55
CA VAL A 141 -5.56 -17.02 -12.46
C VAL A 141 -6.28 -16.19 -13.53
N ASN A 142 -6.45 -14.90 -13.35
CA ASN A 142 -7.08 -14.00 -14.31
C ASN A 142 -6.07 -13.21 -15.14
N LYS A 143 -4.76 -13.40 -14.93
CA LYS A 143 -3.69 -12.60 -15.51
C LYS A 143 -3.81 -12.46 -17.03
N ASP A 144 -3.88 -13.57 -17.75
CA ASP A 144 -3.91 -13.54 -19.22
C ASP A 144 -5.14 -12.81 -19.75
N LYS A 145 -6.30 -12.98 -19.10
CA LYS A 145 -7.53 -12.30 -19.50
C LYS A 145 -7.45 -10.79 -19.26
N ILE A 146 -6.82 -10.39 -18.16
CA ILE A 146 -6.61 -8.98 -17.81
C ILE A 146 -5.58 -8.37 -18.78
N ILE A 147 -4.49 -9.06 -19.07
CA ILE A 147 -3.49 -8.63 -20.04
C ILE A 147 -4.14 -8.39 -21.41
N ASN A 148 -4.95 -9.33 -21.92
CA ASN A 148 -5.67 -9.15 -23.18
C ASN A 148 -6.53 -7.88 -23.20
N LYS A 149 -7.21 -7.55 -22.07
CA LYS A 149 -7.99 -6.32 -21.96
C LYS A 149 -7.12 -5.06 -21.98
N LEU A 150 -5.95 -5.11 -21.33
CA LEU A 150 -4.98 -4.01 -21.36
C LEU A 150 -4.40 -3.83 -22.77
N GLU A 151 -4.02 -4.92 -23.46
CA GLU A 151 -3.50 -4.89 -24.81
C GLU A 151 -4.52 -4.32 -25.81
N GLU A 152 -5.80 -4.71 -25.68
CA GLU A 152 -6.91 -4.17 -26.46
C GLU A 152 -7.11 -2.66 -26.21
N LYS A 153 -7.17 -2.24 -24.95
CA LYS A 153 -7.38 -0.84 -24.55
C LYS A 153 -6.26 0.09 -25.04
N TYR A 154 -5.01 -0.33 -24.89
CA TYR A 154 -3.85 0.53 -25.18
C TYR A 154 -3.18 0.25 -26.52
N ASN A 155 -3.66 -0.72 -27.28
CA ASN A 155 -3.09 -1.17 -28.55
C ASN A 155 -1.58 -1.43 -28.44
N LYS A 156 -1.17 -2.13 -27.38
CA LYS A 156 0.21 -2.51 -27.08
C LYS A 156 0.31 -3.95 -26.67
N SER A 157 1.34 -4.67 -27.16
CA SER A 157 1.63 -6.01 -26.69
C SER A 157 2.38 -5.97 -25.37
N ILE A 158 1.85 -6.66 -24.36
CA ILE A 158 2.43 -6.81 -23.01
C ILE A 158 3.15 -8.14 -22.92
N GLY A 159 2.48 -9.25 -23.32
CA GLY A 159 3.07 -10.59 -23.28
C GLY A 159 3.63 -10.92 -21.89
N ASN A 160 4.93 -11.25 -21.84
CA ASN A 160 5.66 -11.59 -20.60
C ASN A 160 6.50 -10.42 -20.04
N ILE A 161 6.23 -9.18 -20.48
CA ILE A 161 6.97 -8.01 -20.00
C ILE A 161 6.51 -7.72 -18.57
N GLU A 162 7.47 -7.63 -17.64
CA GLU A 162 7.18 -7.38 -16.24
C GLU A 162 6.85 -5.91 -15.93
N HIS A 163 7.42 -4.98 -16.71
CA HIS A 163 7.14 -3.55 -16.58
C HIS A 163 7.08 -2.87 -17.94
N ILE A 164 5.98 -2.18 -18.23
CA ILE A 164 5.76 -1.47 -19.50
C ILE A 164 4.98 -0.17 -19.28
N THR A 165 5.32 0.86 -20.06
CA THR A 165 4.52 2.07 -20.18
C THR A 165 3.40 1.84 -21.21
N LEU A 166 2.15 1.88 -20.78
CA LEU A 166 0.98 1.67 -21.63
C LEU A 166 0.55 2.95 -22.33
N ASP A 167 0.55 4.07 -21.61
CA ASP A 167 0.23 5.41 -22.13
C ASP A 167 0.95 6.47 -21.31
N LYS A 168 0.76 7.76 -21.65
CA LYS A 168 1.26 8.86 -20.83
C LYS A 168 0.74 8.71 -19.39
N ASN A 169 1.66 8.62 -18.43
CA ASN A 169 1.38 8.42 -17.00
C ASN A 169 0.70 7.09 -16.65
N VAL A 170 0.57 6.13 -17.56
CA VAL A 170 -0.06 4.82 -17.30
C VAL A 170 0.97 3.72 -17.49
N PHE A 171 1.14 2.92 -16.45
CA PHE A 171 2.13 1.85 -16.36
C PHE A 171 1.48 0.53 -15.99
N TYR A 172 2.11 -0.57 -16.36
CA TYR A 172 1.76 -1.91 -15.92
C TYR A 172 2.98 -2.58 -15.32
N GLN A 173 2.80 -3.23 -14.19
CA GLN A 173 3.86 -3.96 -13.48
C GLN A 173 3.37 -5.31 -12.99
N VAL A 174 4.20 -6.34 -13.19
CA VAL A 174 4.02 -7.67 -12.62
C VAL A 174 5.03 -7.87 -11.51
N GLU A 175 4.59 -8.45 -10.40
CA GLU A 175 5.45 -8.83 -9.28
C GLU A 175 5.11 -10.25 -8.82
N GLN A 176 6.06 -10.88 -8.14
CA GLN A 176 5.79 -12.15 -7.47
C GLN A 176 4.93 -11.92 -6.23
N GLU A 177 4.00 -12.83 -5.98
CA GLU A 177 3.28 -12.87 -4.72
C GLU A 177 4.27 -13.13 -3.58
N PHE A 178 4.13 -12.38 -2.50
CA PHE A 178 4.96 -12.55 -1.31
C PHE A 178 4.16 -13.24 -0.19
N ILE A 179 4.89 -13.93 0.69
CA ILE A 179 4.31 -14.50 1.91
C ILE A 179 4.31 -13.42 3.00
N TRP A 180 3.15 -13.17 3.57
CA TRP A 180 3.01 -12.21 4.67
C TRP A 180 3.87 -12.65 5.89
N PRO A 181 4.57 -11.71 6.54
CA PRO A 181 5.34 -12.04 7.74
C PRO A 181 4.44 -12.63 8.83
N SER A 182 4.82 -13.77 9.38
CA SER A 182 4.16 -14.44 10.48
C SER A 182 5.15 -15.28 11.24
N LEU A 183 5.02 -15.36 12.58
CA LEU A 183 5.82 -16.27 13.39
C LEU A 183 5.54 -17.75 13.09
N ASP A 184 4.41 -18.04 12.44
CA ASP A 184 4.00 -19.37 12.02
C ASP A 184 4.59 -19.80 10.66
N ASN A 185 5.33 -18.91 9.97
CA ASN A 185 5.98 -19.23 8.71
C ASN A 185 7.19 -20.16 8.94
N ASP A 186 7.35 -21.15 8.05
CA ASP A 186 8.54 -22.01 8.05
C ASP A 186 9.84 -21.26 7.67
N TYR A 187 9.71 -20.14 6.92
CA TYR A 187 10.85 -19.29 6.58
C TYR A 187 11.43 -18.64 7.81
N TYR A 188 12.74 -18.78 8.00
CA TYR A 188 13.49 -18.15 9.08
C TYR A 188 14.89 -17.78 8.62
N GLU A 189 15.27 -16.50 8.79
CA GLU A 189 16.59 -15.98 8.46
C GLU A 189 16.97 -14.84 9.42
N GLU A 190 18.13 -14.94 10.05
CA GLU A 190 18.62 -13.92 10.99
C GLU A 190 19.43 -12.82 10.30
N GLU A 191 20.05 -13.15 9.18
CA GLU A 191 20.76 -12.19 8.36
C GLU A 191 19.82 -11.52 7.36
N GLY A 192 20.11 -10.30 7.01
CA GLY A 192 19.37 -9.59 6.00
C GLY A 192 19.16 -8.12 6.33
N SER A 193 18.94 -7.35 5.29
CA SER A 193 18.67 -5.92 5.36
C SER A 193 17.28 -5.63 4.87
N CYS A 194 16.64 -4.60 5.43
CA CYS A 194 15.32 -4.14 5.04
C CYS A 194 15.28 -2.61 4.99
N MET A 195 14.34 -2.08 4.22
CA MET A 195 14.11 -0.64 4.13
C MET A 195 13.13 -0.12 5.21
N GLY A 196 12.45 -1.03 5.93
CA GLY A 196 11.64 -0.68 7.10
C GLY A 196 12.47 0.05 8.16
N THR A 197 11.92 1.04 8.83
CA THR A 197 12.61 1.98 9.76
C THR A 197 13.75 2.80 9.15
N ARG A 198 14.23 2.46 7.95
CA ARG A 198 15.31 3.19 7.24
C ARG A 198 14.79 4.19 6.22
N SER A 199 13.86 3.79 5.37
CA SER A 199 13.28 4.66 4.34
C SER A 199 11.77 4.85 4.47
N HIS A 200 11.11 4.03 5.27
CA HIS A 200 9.68 4.12 5.52
C HIS A 200 9.28 3.55 6.88
N ILE A 201 8.10 3.93 7.32
CA ILE A 201 7.35 3.36 8.44
C ILE A 201 5.88 3.22 8.02
N GLY A 202 5.09 2.52 8.84
CA GLY A 202 3.63 2.49 8.73
C GLY A 202 2.98 3.06 9.98
N ILE A 203 1.81 3.67 9.81
CA ILE A 203 0.95 4.12 10.90
C ILE A 203 -0.41 3.48 10.68
N LEU A 204 -0.83 2.64 11.62
CA LEU A 204 -2.10 1.95 11.58
C LEU A 204 -3.25 2.89 11.93
N VAL A 205 -4.49 2.51 11.61
CA VAL A 205 -5.67 3.37 11.81
C VAL A 205 -5.97 3.73 13.27
N ASP A 206 -5.39 2.98 14.21
CA ASP A 206 -5.46 3.25 15.66
C ASP A 206 -4.28 4.08 16.19
N GLY A 207 -3.40 4.53 15.29
CA GLY A 207 -2.23 5.33 15.62
C GLY A 207 -0.97 4.53 15.92
N THR A 208 -1.03 3.20 15.98
CA THR A 208 0.15 2.36 16.22
C THR A 208 1.16 2.55 15.10
N VAL A 209 2.40 2.89 15.45
CA VAL A 209 3.51 3.01 14.51
C VAL A 209 4.23 1.67 14.37
N VAL A 210 4.43 1.23 13.13
CA VAL A 210 5.03 -0.06 12.76
C VAL A 210 6.22 0.14 11.81
N PRO A 211 7.19 -0.77 11.77
CA PRO A 211 8.40 -0.60 10.95
C PRO A 211 8.15 -0.62 9.44
N CYS A 212 7.08 -1.24 8.98
CA CYS A 212 6.73 -1.34 7.56
C CYS A 212 5.24 -1.65 7.34
N CYS A 213 4.77 -1.52 6.10
CA CYS A 213 3.38 -1.80 5.72
C CYS A 213 3.00 -3.29 5.74
N LEU A 214 3.93 -4.21 5.95
CA LEU A 214 3.65 -5.64 6.05
C LEU A 214 3.31 -6.09 7.48
N ASP A 215 3.55 -5.26 8.49
CA ASP A 215 3.11 -5.54 9.85
C ASP A 215 1.64 -5.15 10.03
N SER A 216 0.77 -5.96 9.46
CA SER A 216 -0.68 -5.72 9.36
C SER A 216 -1.42 -5.72 10.70
N ASN A 217 -0.83 -6.32 11.74
CA ASN A 217 -1.43 -6.45 13.07
C ASN A 217 -0.78 -5.55 14.14
N GLY A 218 0.29 -4.82 13.80
CA GLY A 218 1.02 -4.03 14.78
C GLY A 218 1.83 -4.89 15.75
N SER A 219 2.32 -6.04 15.26
CA SER A 219 3.10 -6.98 16.07
C SER A 219 4.42 -6.37 16.56
N ILE A 220 4.96 -5.42 15.80
CA ILE A 220 6.14 -4.62 16.16
C ILE A 220 5.64 -3.21 16.50
N ASN A 221 5.12 -3.05 17.69
CA ASN A 221 4.63 -1.75 18.16
C ASN A 221 5.81 -0.85 18.54
N LEU A 222 6.05 0.21 17.78
CA LEU A 222 7.12 1.19 18.00
C LEU A 222 6.68 2.36 18.89
N GLY A 223 5.38 2.51 19.16
CA GLY A 223 4.72 3.58 19.87
C GLY A 223 3.41 3.97 19.20
N ASN A 224 2.71 4.96 19.73
CA ASN A 224 1.45 5.45 19.19
C ASN A 224 1.55 6.93 18.82
N ILE A 225 1.23 7.28 17.58
CA ILE A 225 1.38 8.65 17.07
C ILE A 225 0.43 9.64 17.77
N TYR A 226 -0.67 9.17 18.36
CA TYR A 226 -1.57 10.06 19.11
C TYR A 226 -1.07 10.38 20.50
N ASP A 227 -0.31 9.48 21.12
CA ASP A 227 0.22 9.62 22.47
C ASP A 227 1.61 10.29 22.47
N ASP A 228 2.46 9.91 21.51
CA ASP A 228 3.86 10.29 21.44
C ASP A 228 4.14 11.25 20.25
N SER A 229 5.27 11.94 20.28
CA SER A 229 5.80 12.58 19.07
C SER A 229 6.47 11.55 18.16
N LEU A 230 6.48 11.80 16.84
CA LEU A 230 7.22 10.90 15.92
C LEU A 230 8.73 10.91 16.26
N GLU A 231 9.27 12.02 16.78
CA GLU A 231 10.66 12.11 17.23
C GLU A 231 10.95 11.15 18.36
N ASP A 232 10.09 11.07 19.39
CA ASP A 232 10.25 10.14 20.50
C ASP A 232 10.21 8.70 20.04
N ILE A 233 9.26 8.37 19.15
CA ILE A 233 9.10 7.02 18.56
C ILE A 233 10.37 6.59 17.81
N ILE A 234 10.89 7.45 16.92
CA ILE A 234 12.10 7.11 16.14
C ILE A 234 13.39 7.11 16.97
N ASN A 235 13.35 7.76 18.13
CA ASN A 235 14.42 7.74 19.13
C ASN A 235 14.31 6.59 20.12
N GLY A 236 13.19 5.86 20.14
CA GLY A 236 12.95 4.70 20.99
C GLY A 236 13.94 3.57 20.76
N GLU A 237 14.19 2.77 21.80
CA GLU A 237 15.18 1.67 21.76
C GLU A 237 14.85 0.63 20.71
N LEU A 238 13.57 0.23 20.61
CA LEU A 238 13.15 -0.80 19.63
C LEU A 238 13.34 -0.32 18.19
N PHE A 239 12.96 0.94 17.89
CA PHE A 239 13.17 1.53 16.57
C PHE A 239 14.66 1.55 16.20
N LYS A 240 15.50 2.07 17.10
CA LYS A 240 16.96 2.15 16.88
C LYS A 240 17.60 0.78 16.74
N SER A 241 17.18 -0.19 17.53
CA SER A 241 17.67 -1.57 17.46
C SER A 241 17.36 -2.19 16.10
N ILE A 242 16.11 -2.12 15.63
CA ILE A 242 15.71 -2.66 14.31
C ILE A 242 16.47 -1.95 13.19
N LYS A 243 16.52 -0.61 13.21
CA LYS A 243 17.22 0.19 12.19
C LYS A 243 18.72 -0.15 12.12
N THR A 244 19.38 -0.22 13.27
CA THR A 244 20.81 -0.56 13.37
C THR A 244 21.06 -2.00 12.94
N GLY A 245 20.16 -2.91 13.31
CA GLY A 245 20.21 -4.29 12.85
C GLY A 245 20.22 -4.37 11.32
N PHE A 246 19.28 -3.74 10.65
CA PHE A 246 19.22 -3.73 9.17
C PHE A 246 20.42 -3.04 8.51
N LEU A 247 20.99 -2.02 9.14
CA LEU A 247 22.23 -1.40 8.66
C LEU A 247 23.42 -2.36 8.73
N ASN A 248 23.42 -3.28 9.69
CA ASN A 248 24.44 -4.30 9.91
C ASN A 248 24.05 -5.68 9.32
N ASN A 249 23.13 -5.72 8.36
CA ASN A 249 22.63 -6.94 7.71
C ASN A 249 22.09 -7.99 8.71
N LYS A 250 21.40 -7.53 9.76
CA LYS A 250 20.85 -8.39 10.81
C LYS A 250 19.38 -8.09 11.08
N LYS A 251 18.53 -9.12 11.05
CA LYS A 251 17.12 -9.04 11.41
C LYS A 251 16.97 -9.21 12.93
N ILE A 252 16.60 -8.14 13.64
CA ILE A 252 16.57 -8.16 15.12
C ILE A 252 15.26 -8.74 15.63
N HIS A 253 14.10 -8.27 15.11
CA HIS A 253 12.80 -8.67 15.62
C HIS A 253 12.39 -10.03 15.03
N PRO A 254 11.75 -10.94 15.83
CA PRO A 254 11.30 -12.25 15.35
C PRO A 254 10.44 -12.18 14.08
N MET A 255 9.45 -11.29 14.00
CA MET A 255 8.64 -11.11 12.78
C MET A 255 9.49 -10.80 11.54
N CYS A 256 10.56 -10.02 11.70
CA CYS A 256 11.46 -9.71 10.57
C CYS A 256 12.28 -10.92 10.13
N LYS A 257 12.60 -11.83 11.06
CA LYS A 257 13.30 -13.09 10.76
C LYS A 257 12.43 -14.07 9.96
N HIS A 258 11.10 -13.99 10.13
CA HIS A 258 10.11 -14.76 9.37
C HIS A 258 9.56 -14.03 8.13
N CYS A 259 10.27 -13.00 7.63
CA CYS A 259 9.90 -12.23 6.45
C CYS A 259 10.92 -12.38 5.33
N ASN A 260 10.46 -12.83 4.15
CA ASN A 260 11.29 -13.01 2.95
C ASN A 260 11.10 -11.92 1.89
N PHE A 261 10.27 -10.90 2.15
CA PHE A 261 9.86 -9.90 1.15
C PHE A 261 11.01 -9.25 0.39
N TYR A 262 12.12 -8.93 1.06
CA TYR A 262 13.26 -8.29 0.38
C TYR A 262 14.14 -9.24 -0.41
N GLU A 263 14.08 -10.53 -0.15
CA GLU A 263 14.81 -11.54 -0.91
C GLU A 263 14.16 -11.77 -2.28
N LEU A 264 12.83 -11.59 -2.37
CA LEU A 264 12.09 -11.65 -3.63
C LEU A 264 12.37 -10.45 -4.56
N LYS A 265 13.03 -9.40 -4.05
CA LYS A 265 13.36 -8.17 -4.79
C LYS A 265 14.85 -8.03 -5.13
N ARG A 266 15.64 -9.06 -4.85
CA ARG A 266 17.04 -9.19 -5.27
C ARG A 266 17.11 -9.97 -6.58
#